data_236285e9ae906d95645d129189d6beac
#
_entry.id   236285e9ae906d95645d129189d6beac
#
_cell.length_a   1.000
_cell.length_b   1.000
_cell.length_c   1.000
_cell.angle_alpha   90.00
_cell.angle_beta   90.00
_cell.angle_gamma   90.00
#
_symmetry.space_group_name_H-M   'P 1'
#
loop_
_entity.id
_entity.type
_entity.pdbx_description
1 polymer ?
#
loop_
_entity_poly.entity_id
_entity_poly.type
_entity_poly.pdbx_seq_one_letter_code
_entity_poly.pdbx_strand_id
1 'polypeptide(L)'
;GKKPHSDKYIQNQVFNELDAFLEHYPVSPKQYISYQREAFFGKDNKDFRLTFDRKLTERRYDLSLECRSYGNYIIEADQRLMEVKISDSMPDWLLHKLSELEIYKTSFSKYGRAYMSYVREQASKSRIYISGISMKNNQNFLNRSV
;
A
#
# COMPACT_ATOMS: atom_id res chain seq x y z
N GLY A 1 -5.34 40.17 -13.54
CA GLY A 1 -4.95 40.38 -12.18
C GLY A 1 -4.10 39.21 -11.70
N LYS A 2 -2.83 39.45 -11.38
CA LYS A 2 -1.84 38.51 -10.96
C LYS A 2 -2.19 37.85 -9.63
N LYS A 3 -2.30 36.52 -9.58
CA LYS A 3 -2.19 35.72 -8.34
C LYS A 3 -0.95 34.84 -8.43
N PRO A 4 0.22 35.27 -8.01
CA PRO A 4 1.36 34.39 -7.84
C PRO A 4 1.89 34.29 -6.40
N HIS A 5 1.29 34.94 -5.41
CA HIS A 5 1.86 34.95 -4.05
C HIS A 5 1.34 33.87 -3.10
N SER A 6 0.17 33.28 -3.35
CA SER A 6 -0.39 32.25 -2.45
C SER A 6 0.38 30.92 -2.53
N ASP A 7 0.77 30.50 -3.72
CA ASP A 7 1.39 29.17 -3.91
C ASP A 7 2.78 29.08 -3.28
N LYS A 8 3.59 30.14 -3.39
CA LYS A 8 4.92 30.17 -2.79
C LYS A 8 4.88 30.24 -1.25
N TYR A 9 3.89 30.94 -0.71
CA TYR A 9 3.70 31.03 0.75
C TYR A 9 3.24 29.68 1.33
N ILE A 10 2.27 29.04 0.70
CA ILE A 10 1.78 27.70 1.07
C ILE A 10 2.89 26.67 0.95
N GLN A 11 3.69 26.69 -0.11
CA GLN A 11 4.83 25.80 -0.24
C GLN A 11 5.84 25.99 0.88
N ASN A 12 6.17 27.23 1.25
CA ASN A 12 7.10 27.50 2.36
C ASN A 12 6.54 27.01 3.71
N GLN A 13 5.24 27.18 3.95
CA GLN A 13 4.59 26.69 5.16
C GLN A 13 4.68 25.16 5.24
N VAL A 14 4.34 24.45 4.18
CA VAL A 14 4.42 22.98 4.13
C VAL A 14 5.84 22.47 4.35
N PHE A 15 6.85 23.13 3.77
CA PHE A 15 8.24 22.77 4.02
C PHE A 15 8.66 22.99 5.46
N ASN A 16 8.29 24.11 6.08
CA ASN A 16 8.60 24.37 7.48
C ASN A 16 7.92 23.37 8.42
N GLU A 17 6.66 22.99 8.15
CA GLU A 17 5.96 21.97 8.90
C GLU A 17 6.61 20.58 8.75
N LEU A 18 7.08 20.26 7.54
CA LEU A 18 7.79 19.02 7.27
C LEU A 18 9.14 18.97 8.01
N ASP A 19 9.90 20.04 7.95
CA ASP A 19 11.18 20.13 8.64
C ASP A 19 11.01 19.99 10.15
N ALA A 20 10.05 20.70 10.75
CA ALA A 20 9.73 20.57 12.17
C ALA A 20 9.28 19.15 12.54
N PHE A 21 8.52 18.48 11.65
CA PHE A 21 8.12 17.08 11.85
C PHE A 21 9.33 16.15 11.83
N LEU A 22 10.24 16.31 10.87
CA LEU A 22 11.44 15.47 10.73
C LEU A 22 12.44 15.67 11.87
N GLU A 23 12.51 16.87 12.44
CA GLU A 23 13.33 17.15 13.63
C GLU A 23 12.78 16.43 14.88
N HIS A 24 11.46 16.35 15.02
CA HIS A 24 10.82 15.73 16.19
C HIS A 24 10.72 14.21 16.09
N TYR A 25 10.56 13.68 14.88
CA TYR A 25 10.30 12.26 14.64
C TYR A 25 11.38 11.63 13.76
N PRO A 26 12.18 10.67 14.28
CA PRO A 26 13.19 9.96 13.50
C PRO A 26 12.49 9.00 12.52
N VAL A 27 12.10 9.51 11.35
CA VAL A 27 11.45 8.72 10.32
C VAL A 27 12.46 8.02 9.42
N SER A 28 12.13 6.83 8.96
CA SER A 28 12.92 6.08 7.98
C SER A 28 12.00 5.31 7.03
N PRO A 29 12.41 5.11 5.76
CA PRO A 29 11.65 4.28 4.83
C PRO A 29 11.45 2.88 5.41
N LYS A 30 10.24 2.33 5.31
CA LYS A 30 9.91 0.99 5.82
C LYS A 30 9.42 0.06 4.74
N GLN A 31 8.89 0.61 3.66
CA GLN A 31 8.29 -0.16 2.59
C GLN A 31 8.28 0.65 1.30
N TYR A 32 8.62 -0.02 0.20
CA TYR A 32 8.45 0.50 -1.15
C TYR A 32 7.18 -0.11 -1.73
N ILE A 33 6.30 0.72 -2.26
CA ILE A 33 5.07 0.28 -2.95
C ILE A 33 5.08 0.90 -4.34
N SER A 34 4.88 0.09 -5.36
CA SER A 34 4.76 0.56 -6.74
C SER A 34 3.53 -0.01 -7.42
N TYR A 35 3.00 0.72 -8.38
CA TYR A 35 1.86 0.32 -9.21
C TYR A 35 1.83 1.12 -10.51
N GLN A 36 1.15 0.59 -11.51
CA GLN A 36 0.84 1.32 -12.74
C GLN A 36 -0.58 1.87 -12.62
N ARG A 37 -0.76 3.18 -12.84
CA ARG A 37 -2.04 3.87 -12.68
C ARG A 37 -2.53 4.46 -14.00
N GLU A 38 -3.80 4.22 -14.29
CA GLU A 38 -4.59 4.96 -15.26
C GLU A 38 -5.57 5.85 -14.48
N ALA A 39 -5.61 7.14 -14.79
CA ALA A 39 -6.45 8.11 -14.08
C ALA A 39 -7.35 8.85 -15.06
N PHE A 40 -8.63 8.95 -14.71
CA PHE A 40 -9.67 9.62 -15.48
C PHE A 40 -10.31 10.69 -14.61
N PHE A 41 -10.59 11.83 -15.19
CA PHE A 41 -11.25 12.96 -14.53
C PHE A 41 -12.59 13.23 -15.20
N GLY A 42 -13.56 13.68 -14.42
CA GLY A 42 -14.84 14.12 -14.97
C GLY A 42 -14.63 15.29 -15.94
N LYS A 43 -15.35 15.25 -17.08
CA LYS A 43 -15.26 16.29 -18.10
C LYS A 43 -15.72 17.65 -17.54
N ASP A 44 -16.84 17.65 -16.88
CA ASP A 44 -17.50 18.85 -16.34
C ASP A 44 -17.28 19.01 -14.81
N ASN A 45 -16.95 17.95 -14.12
CA ASN A 45 -16.65 17.94 -12.69
C ASN A 45 -15.22 17.43 -12.44
N LYS A 46 -14.28 18.35 -12.20
CA LYS A 46 -12.86 18.03 -11.96
C LYS A 46 -12.59 17.31 -10.63
N ASP A 47 -13.52 17.38 -9.69
CA ASP A 47 -13.42 16.68 -8.40
C ASP A 47 -13.79 15.21 -8.53
N PHE A 48 -14.55 14.83 -9.57
CA PHE A 48 -14.78 13.44 -9.90
C PHE A 48 -13.53 12.82 -10.54
N ARG A 49 -12.96 11.84 -9.88
CA ARG A 49 -11.79 11.12 -10.37
C ARG A 49 -11.95 9.60 -10.20
N LEU A 50 -11.66 8.87 -11.26
CA LEU A 50 -11.62 7.42 -11.30
C LEU A 50 -10.20 6.97 -11.62
N THR A 51 -9.64 6.08 -10.81
CA THR A 51 -8.31 5.52 -11.07
C THR A 51 -8.36 4.00 -11.07
N PHE A 52 -7.54 3.39 -11.94
CA PHE A 52 -7.29 1.96 -11.99
C PHE A 52 -5.82 1.70 -11.74
N ASP A 53 -5.51 1.02 -10.66
CA ASP A 53 -4.16 0.60 -10.32
C ASP A 53 -3.98 -0.87 -10.67
N ARG A 54 -2.87 -1.19 -11.32
CA ARG A 54 -2.46 -2.55 -11.68
C ARG A 54 -1.01 -2.81 -11.32
N LYS A 55 -0.62 -4.09 -11.27
CA LYS A 55 0.74 -4.52 -10.90
C LYS A 55 1.19 -3.88 -9.57
N LEU A 56 0.32 -3.94 -8.58
CA LEU A 56 0.64 -3.45 -7.25
C LEU A 56 1.69 -4.38 -6.63
N THR A 57 2.89 -3.86 -6.41
CA THR A 57 3.98 -4.60 -5.79
C THR A 57 4.51 -3.88 -4.55
N GLU A 58 5.10 -4.65 -3.64
CA GLU A 58 5.74 -4.14 -2.44
C GLU A 58 7.07 -4.85 -2.19
N ARG A 59 7.98 -4.17 -1.50
CA ARG A 59 9.20 -4.75 -0.92
C ARG A 59 9.66 -3.97 0.30
N ARG A 60 10.46 -4.63 1.15
CA ARG A 60 11.01 -4.05 2.39
C ARG A 60 12.53 -3.93 2.37
N TYR A 61 13.14 -4.08 1.22
CA TYR A 61 14.57 -3.91 0.92
C TYR A 61 14.71 -3.04 -0.32
N ASP A 62 15.89 -2.48 -0.60
CA ASP A 62 16.12 -1.56 -1.72
C ASP A 62 15.05 -0.46 -1.80
N LEU A 63 14.89 0.28 -0.69
CA LEU A 63 13.81 1.24 -0.51
C LEU A 63 14.04 2.58 -1.23
N SER A 64 15.16 2.74 -1.94
CA SER A 64 15.41 3.92 -2.77
C SER A 64 14.39 4.00 -3.91
N LEU A 65 13.89 5.21 -4.19
CA LEU A 65 13.02 5.49 -5.33
C LEU A 65 13.74 5.38 -6.68
N GLU A 66 15.07 5.36 -6.69
CA GLU A 66 15.89 5.16 -7.88
C GLU A 66 15.93 3.69 -8.33
N CYS A 67 15.62 2.76 -7.43
CA CYS A 67 15.51 1.34 -7.76
C CYS A 67 14.29 1.07 -8.64
N ARG A 68 14.43 0.09 -9.54
CA ARG A 68 13.31 -0.33 -10.41
C ARG A 68 12.12 -0.84 -9.59
N SER A 69 10.93 -0.78 -10.20
CA SER A 69 9.70 -1.33 -9.62
C SER A 69 9.72 -2.87 -9.71
N TYR A 70 9.91 -3.54 -8.58
CA TYR A 70 9.85 -4.99 -8.40
C TYR A 70 9.48 -5.31 -6.95
N GLY A 71 9.10 -6.53 -6.67
CA GLY A 71 8.68 -6.98 -5.34
C GLY A 71 7.57 -8.01 -5.39
N ASN A 72 6.97 -8.29 -4.24
CA ASN A 72 5.85 -9.21 -4.11
C ASN A 72 4.54 -8.51 -4.52
N TYR A 73 3.63 -9.25 -5.15
CA TYR A 73 2.31 -8.71 -5.49
C TYR A 73 1.45 -8.50 -4.24
N ILE A 74 0.79 -7.33 -4.14
CA ILE A 74 -0.20 -7.01 -3.09
C ILE A 74 -1.58 -7.56 -3.44
N ILE A 75 -1.90 -7.62 -4.73
CA ILE A 75 -3.07 -8.25 -5.33
C ILE A 75 -2.60 -9.14 -6.49
N GLU A 76 -3.44 -10.06 -6.95
CA GLU A 76 -3.09 -10.91 -8.09
C GLU A 76 -2.74 -10.09 -9.34
N ALA A 77 -1.86 -10.64 -10.20
CA ALA A 77 -1.29 -9.89 -11.32
C ALA A 77 -2.33 -9.43 -12.36
N ASP A 78 -3.43 -10.15 -12.48
CA ASP A 78 -4.56 -9.87 -13.37
C ASP A 78 -5.62 -8.95 -12.74
N GLN A 79 -5.59 -8.75 -11.41
CA GLN A 79 -6.51 -7.87 -10.70
C GLN A 79 -6.20 -6.40 -10.92
N ARG A 80 -7.24 -5.59 -10.76
CA ARG A 80 -7.18 -4.11 -10.81
C ARG A 80 -7.82 -3.57 -9.53
N LEU A 81 -7.18 -2.55 -8.96
CA LEU A 81 -7.78 -1.78 -7.87
C LEU A 81 -8.40 -0.52 -8.48
N MET A 82 -9.71 -0.41 -8.41
CA MET A 82 -10.43 0.80 -8.78
C MET A 82 -10.62 1.68 -7.55
N GLU A 83 -10.32 2.96 -7.67
CA GLU A 83 -10.56 3.98 -6.64
C GLU A 83 -11.39 5.11 -7.26
N VAL A 84 -12.51 5.44 -6.63
CA VAL A 84 -13.39 6.55 -7.02
C VAL A 84 -13.26 7.66 -6.00
N LYS A 85 -12.96 8.87 -6.43
CA LYS A 85 -12.99 10.10 -5.61
C LYS A 85 -14.05 11.03 -6.15
N ILE A 86 -14.90 11.51 -5.27
CA ILE A 86 -16.03 12.37 -5.55
C ILE A 86 -16.16 13.40 -4.41
N SER A 87 -16.58 14.62 -4.73
CA SER A 87 -16.88 15.64 -3.73
C SER A 87 -18.31 15.57 -3.22
N ASP A 88 -19.25 15.23 -4.10
CA ASP A 88 -20.69 15.22 -3.80
C ASP A 88 -21.29 13.82 -3.95
N SER A 89 -22.04 13.60 -5.01
CA SER A 89 -22.69 12.33 -5.31
C SER A 89 -21.99 11.59 -6.45
N MET A 90 -22.08 10.28 -6.42
CA MET A 90 -21.61 9.46 -7.52
C MET A 90 -22.52 9.64 -8.73
N PRO A 91 -21.96 9.84 -9.93
CA PRO A 91 -22.78 9.93 -11.15
C PRO A 91 -23.62 8.68 -11.38
N ASP A 92 -24.89 8.87 -11.76
CA ASP A 92 -25.85 7.76 -11.96
C ASP A 92 -25.36 6.71 -12.97
N TRP A 93 -24.73 7.17 -14.06
CA TRP A 93 -24.16 6.23 -15.03
C TRP A 93 -23.11 5.29 -14.43
N LEU A 94 -22.33 5.79 -13.46
CA LEU A 94 -21.32 4.95 -12.78
C LEU A 94 -21.99 3.99 -11.81
N LEU A 95 -22.99 4.44 -11.05
CA LEU A 95 -23.77 3.57 -10.16
C LEU A 95 -24.40 2.42 -10.94
N HIS A 96 -25.03 2.71 -12.10
CA HIS A 96 -25.60 1.70 -12.97
C HIS A 96 -24.55 0.71 -13.47
N LYS A 97 -23.38 1.20 -13.92
CA LYS A 97 -22.31 0.32 -14.39
C LYS A 97 -21.69 -0.54 -13.29
N LEU A 98 -21.50 -0.01 -12.10
CA LEU A 98 -21.01 -0.80 -10.96
C LEU A 98 -22.01 -1.91 -10.59
N SER A 99 -23.29 -1.59 -10.58
CA SER A 99 -24.36 -2.57 -10.30
C SER A 99 -24.44 -3.63 -11.37
N GLU A 100 -24.44 -3.25 -12.65
CA GLU A 100 -24.47 -4.17 -13.80
C GLU A 100 -23.30 -5.16 -13.79
N LEU A 101 -22.11 -4.68 -13.38
CA LEU A 101 -20.90 -5.48 -13.32
C LEU A 101 -20.66 -6.14 -11.95
N GLU A 102 -21.62 -6.05 -11.03
CA GLU A 102 -21.53 -6.59 -9.67
C GLU A 102 -20.27 -6.14 -8.91
N ILE A 103 -19.85 -4.88 -9.13
CA ILE A 103 -18.66 -4.29 -8.47
C ILE A 103 -19.09 -3.60 -7.18
N TYR A 104 -18.65 -4.12 -6.05
CA TYR A 104 -19.00 -3.62 -4.73
C TYR A 104 -17.84 -2.92 -4.04
N LYS A 105 -18.16 -1.93 -3.19
CA LYS A 105 -17.18 -1.23 -2.38
C LYS A 105 -16.51 -2.19 -1.41
N THR A 106 -15.18 -2.14 -1.37
CA THR A 106 -14.37 -2.85 -0.38
C THR A 106 -13.43 -1.89 0.33
N SER A 107 -13.03 -2.24 1.56
CA SER A 107 -11.96 -1.54 2.25
C SER A 107 -10.61 -2.04 1.76
N PHE A 108 -9.77 -1.15 1.24
CA PHE A 108 -8.46 -1.49 0.73
C PHE A 108 -7.41 -0.45 1.11
N SER A 109 -6.37 -0.88 1.79
CA SER A 109 -5.16 -0.11 2.04
C SER A 109 -3.96 -0.84 1.45
N LYS A 110 -3.27 -0.22 0.49
CA LYS A 110 -2.05 -0.79 -0.11
C LYS A 110 -1.01 -1.11 0.96
N TYR A 111 -0.72 -0.13 1.82
CA TYR A 111 0.21 -0.32 2.94
C TYR A 111 -0.28 -1.39 3.94
N GLY A 112 -1.54 -1.31 4.35
CA GLY A 112 -2.12 -2.26 5.32
C GLY A 112 -2.08 -3.70 4.82
N ARG A 113 -2.44 -3.95 3.55
CA ARG A 113 -2.35 -5.27 2.92
C ARG A 113 -0.93 -5.82 2.91
N ALA A 114 0.01 -5.02 2.44
CA ALA A 114 1.43 -5.38 2.39
C ALA A 114 2.02 -5.61 3.80
N TYR A 115 1.64 -4.79 4.78
CA TYR A 115 2.04 -4.99 6.18
C TYR A 115 1.48 -6.29 6.76
N MET A 116 0.22 -6.60 6.54
CA MET A 116 -0.39 -7.85 7.01
C MET A 116 0.24 -9.09 6.37
N SER A 117 0.61 -9.05 5.09
CA SER A 117 1.36 -10.14 4.44
C SER A 117 2.70 -10.37 5.11
N TYR A 118 3.44 -9.31 5.39
CA TYR A 118 4.72 -9.38 6.11
C TYR A 118 4.56 -9.99 7.51
N VAL A 119 3.58 -9.55 8.30
CA VAL A 119 3.33 -10.08 9.65
C VAL A 119 3.02 -11.58 9.61
N ARG A 120 2.19 -12.03 8.66
CA ARG A 120 1.87 -13.45 8.48
C ARG A 120 3.09 -14.28 8.11
N GLU A 121 3.94 -13.78 7.24
CA GLU A 121 5.18 -14.44 6.85
C GLU A 121 6.13 -14.59 8.04
N GLN A 122 6.30 -13.54 8.87
CA GLN A 122 7.14 -13.63 10.07
C GLN A 122 6.59 -14.63 11.09
N ALA A 123 5.28 -14.64 11.33
CA ALA A 123 4.63 -15.60 12.21
C ALA A 123 4.80 -17.05 11.72
N SER A 124 4.76 -17.30 10.42
CA SER A 124 4.98 -18.62 9.84
C SER A 124 6.44 -19.08 10.03
N LYS A 125 7.41 -18.21 9.81
CA LYS A 125 8.83 -18.49 10.05
C LYS A 125 9.12 -18.83 11.50
N SER A 126 8.52 -18.09 12.44
CA SER A 126 8.66 -18.35 13.89
C SER A 126 8.13 -19.73 14.29
N ARG A 127 6.98 -20.15 13.76
CA ARG A 127 6.40 -21.48 14.02
C ARG A 127 7.29 -22.63 13.51
N ILE A 128 7.87 -22.49 12.32
CA ILE A 128 8.77 -23.51 11.75
C ILE A 128 10.02 -23.67 12.64
N TYR A 129 10.56 -22.57 13.12
CA TYR A 129 11.75 -22.61 13.98
C TYR A 129 11.48 -23.32 15.32
N ILE A 130 10.37 -23.02 15.98
CA ILE A 130 9.97 -23.66 17.25
C ILE A 130 9.73 -25.16 17.05
N SER A 131 9.08 -25.59 15.98
CA SER A 131 8.83 -27.01 15.71
C SER A 131 10.14 -27.78 15.44
N GLY A 132 11.11 -27.17 14.79
CA GLY A 132 12.42 -27.76 14.54
C GLY A 132 13.24 -27.97 15.82
N ILE A 133 13.18 -27.07 16.77
CA ILE A 133 13.85 -27.22 18.08
C ILE A 133 13.19 -28.31 18.91
N SER A 134 11.88 -28.43 18.91
CA SER A 134 11.13 -29.47 19.61
C SER A 134 11.52 -30.89 19.16
N MET A 135 11.72 -31.10 17.86
CA MET A 135 12.14 -32.39 17.30
C MET A 135 13.59 -32.79 17.71
N LYS A 136 14.50 -31.84 17.79
CA LYS A 136 15.88 -32.12 18.20
C LYS A 136 15.98 -32.53 19.67
N ASN A 137 15.18 -31.93 20.54
CA ASN A 137 15.17 -32.29 21.95
C ASN A 137 14.57 -33.68 22.23
N ASN A 138 13.60 -34.14 21.42
CA ASN A 138 13.04 -35.49 21.56
C ASN A 138 14.00 -36.59 21.09
N GLN A 139 14.89 -36.35 20.14
CA GLN A 139 15.88 -37.37 19.75
C GLN A 139 16.97 -37.57 20.78
N ASN A 140 17.30 -36.55 21.59
CA ASN A 140 18.29 -36.69 22.65
C ASN A 140 17.76 -37.45 23.90
N PHE A 141 16.45 -37.56 24.06
CA PHE A 141 15.86 -38.33 25.16
C PHE A 141 15.82 -39.85 24.87
N LEU A 142 15.76 -40.26 23.61
CA LEU A 142 15.68 -41.66 23.22
C LEU A 142 17.05 -42.37 23.21
N ASN A 143 18.16 -41.65 23.23
CA ASN A 143 19.52 -42.23 23.21
C ASN A 143 20.18 -42.33 24.59
N ARG A 144 19.43 -42.12 25.71
CA ARG A 144 19.94 -42.29 27.08
C ARG A 144 19.35 -43.47 27.84
N SER A 145 18.74 -44.39 27.13
CA SER A 145 18.21 -45.63 27.77
C SER A 145 18.73 -46.86 26.98
N VAL A 146 20.05 -47.09 27.09
CA VAL A 146 20.68 -48.42 26.94
C VAL A 146 21.89 -48.46 27.89
#